data_621626da22513a7756b7f4602a51e757
#
_entry.id   621626da22513a7756b7f4602a51e757
#
_cell.length_a   1.000
_cell.length_b   1.000
_cell.length_c   1.000
_cell.angle_alpha   90.00
_cell.angle_beta   90.00
_cell.angle_gamma   90.00
#
_symmetry.space_group_name_H-M   'P 1'
#
loop_
_entity.id
_entity.type
_entity.pdbx_description
1 polymer ?
#
loop_
_entity_poly.entity_id
_entity_poly.type
_entity_poly.pdbx_seq_one_letter_code
_entity_poly.pdbx_strand_id
1 'polypeptide(L)'
;DRSPSRGLGDVYKRQMWDFVGMARTKESLQKALTGIEEVKKDFWTNVRIPGDVNELNVELEKALRLIDFIEVGMLMARDGLNREESCGGHFRTEYQTPEGEALRDDKNFSYVACWKYTGENSEPELIKEDLNYQFVKVQTRNYKS
;
A
#
# COMPACT_ATOMS: atom_id res chain seq x y z
N ASP A 1 29.54 2.61 5.79
CA ASP A 1 28.92 3.85 5.30
C ASP A 1 27.65 3.48 4.50
N ARG A 2 26.50 3.73 5.08
CA ARG A 2 25.22 3.38 4.42
C ARG A 2 24.81 4.55 3.53
N SER A 3 24.63 4.29 2.24
CA SER A 3 24.01 5.26 1.33
C SER A 3 22.73 5.83 1.96
N PRO A 4 22.47 7.15 1.89
CA PRO A 4 21.23 7.75 2.42
C PRO A 4 19.97 7.12 1.86
N SER A 5 19.98 6.70 0.59
CA SER A 5 18.87 5.97 -0.05
C SER A 5 18.58 4.62 0.60
N ARG A 6 19.59 3.92 1.11
CA ARG A 6 19.39 2.66 1.85
C ARG A 6 18.73 2.91 3.21
N GLY A 7 19.11 3.98 3.92
CA GLY A 7 18.47 4.36 5.18
C GLY A 7 16.97 4.64 5.00
N LEU A 8 16.60 5.41 3.99
CA LEU A 8 15.19 5.68 3.66
C LEU A 8 14.43 4.43 3.22
N GLY A 9 15.06 3.55 2.44
CA GLY A 9 14.48 2.27 2.06
C GLY A 9 14.15 1.39 3.27
N ASP A 10 15.01 1.37 4.29
CA ASP A 10 14.75 0.64 5.53
C ASP A 10 13.62 1.27 6.34
N VAL A 11 13.53 2.61 6.39
CA VAL A 11 12.42 3.33 7.03
C VAL A 11 11.11 3.02 6.32
N TYR A 12 11.07 3.12 4.99
CA TYR A 12 9.91 2.77 4.18
C TYR A 12 9.44 1.32 4.43
N LYS A 13 10.35 0.36 4.42
CA LYS A 13 10.02 -1.06 4.68
C LYS A 13 9.39 -1.27 6.05
N ARG A 14 9.88 -0.57 7.08
CA ARG A 14 9.28 -0.62 8.42
C ARG A 14 7.86 -0.05 8.41
N GLN A 15 7.64 1.10 7.77
CA GLN A 15 6.30 1.68 7.62
C GLN A 15 5.32 0.68 6.98
N MET A 16 5.74 0.04 5.89
CA MET A 16 4.92 -0.95 5.22
C MET A 16 4.66 -2.19 6.07
N TRP A 17 5.71 -2.71 6.71
CA TRP A 17 5.61 -3.92 7.54
C TRP A 17 4.74 -3.71 8.78
N ASP A 18 4.96 -2.62 9.49
CA ASP A 18 4.32 -2.38 10.79
C ASP A 18 2.86 -1.90 10.62
N PHE A 19 2.56 -1.14 9.57
CA PHE A 19 1.27 -0.46 9.42
C PHE A 19 0.41 -0.95 8.25
N VAL A 20 1.00 -1.57 7.23
CA VAL A 20 0.29 -2.07 6.04
C VAL A 20 0.45 -3.59 5.89
N GLY A 21 0.97 -4.27 6.92
CA GLY A 21 1.23 -5.70 6.95
C GLY A 21 -0.04 -6.57 6.95
N MET A 22 0.04 -7.75 7.55
CA MET A 22 -1.03 -8.76 7.49
C MET A 22 -2.29 -8.38 8.28
N ALA A 23 -2.14 -7.73 9.43
CA ALA A 23 -3.27 -7.29 10.26
C ALA A 23 -3.30 -5.75 10.29
N ARG A 24 -4.29 -5.18 9.65
CA ARG A 24 -4.41 -3.73 9.43
C ARG A 24 -5.51 -3.14 10.30
N THR A 25 -5.38 -1.89 10.65
CA THR A 25 -6.43 -1.08 11.26
C THR A 25 -6.56 0.25 10.53
N LYS A 26 -7.67 0.94 10.69
CA LYS A 26 -7.83 2.31 10.20
C LYS A 26 -6.70 3.21 10.70
N GLU A 27 -6.39 3.10 11.99
CA GLU A 27 -5.33 3.89 12.62
C GLU A 27 -3.94 3.56 12.03
N SER A 28 -3.60 2.27 11.86
CA SER A 28 -2.31 1.88 11.29
C SER A 28 -2.16 2.36 9.85
N LEU A 29 -3.20 2.26 9.03
CA LEU A 29 -3.19 2.72 7.65
C LEU A 29 -3.07 4.24 7.52
N GLN A 30 -3.71 5.00 8.42
CA GLN A 30 -3.54 6.45 8.48
C GLN A 30 -2.11 6.84 8.88
N LYS A 31 -1.53 6.15 9.87
CA LYS A 31 -0.11 6.32 10.24
C LYS A 31 0.83 5.98 9.09
N ALA A 32 0.54 4.92 8.34
CA ALA A 32 1.31 4.57 7.15
C ALA A 32 1.30 5.70 6.11
N LEU A 33 0.13 6.23 5.77
CA LEU A 33 0.02 7.33 4.79
C LEU A 33 0.84 8.54 5.23
N THR A 34 0.73 8.97 6.48
CA THR A 34 1.53 10.08 7.01
C THR A 34 3.04 9.79 6.98
N GLY A 35 3.44 8.61 7.47
CA GLY A 35 4.86 8.26 7.54
C GLY A 35 5.50 8.04 6.16
N ILE A 36 4.77 7.48 5.20
CA ILE A 36 5.26 7.30 3.83
C ILE A 36 5.40 8.65 3.12
N GLU A 37 4.46 9.57 3.35
CA GLU A 37 4.55 10.95 2.81
C GLU A 37 5.78 11.69 3.35
N GLU A 38 6.11 11.53 4.63
CA GLU A 38 7.33 12.08 5.21
C GLU A 38 8.59 11.48 4.56
N VAL A 39 8.61 10.16 4.32
CA VAL A 39 9.71 9.48 3.61
C VAL A 39 9.83 9.99 2.18
N LYS A 40 8.71 10.19 1.47
CA LYS A 40 8.68 10.75 0.12
C LYS A 40 9.28 12.16 0.08
N LYS A 41 8.88 13.01 1.01
CA LYS A 41 9.41 14.37 1.14
C LYS A 41 10.91 14.36 1.43
N ASP A 42 11.37 13.49 2.34
CA ASP A 42 12.78 13.34 2.70
C ASP A 42 13.61 12.83 1.51
N PHE A 43 13.04 11.90 0.73
CA PHE A 43 13.66 11.42 -0.51
C PHE A 43 13.98 12.58 -1.46
N TRP A 44 13.01 13.42 -1.77
CA TRP A 44 13.19 14.51 -2.74
C TRP A 44 14.04 15.68 -2.22
N THR A 45 14.10 15.88 -0.90
CA THR A 45 14.86 16.99 -0.30
C THR A 45 16.28 16.63 0.07
N ASN A 46 16.50 15.44 0.60
CA ASN A 46 17.75 15.12 1.33
C ASN A 46 18.56 13.98 0.72
N VAL A 47 17.98 13.15 -0.17
CA VAL A 47 18.74 12.05 -0.77
C VAL A 47 19.89 12.60 -1.63
N ARG A 48 21.07 12.06 -1.41
CA ARG A 48 22.26 12.30 -2.23
C ARG A 48 22.75 10.95 -2.77
N ILE A 49 22.97 10.88 -4.05
CA ILE A 49 23.35 9.64 -4.73
C ILE A 49 24.82 9.78 -5.12
N PRO A 50 25.72 8.95 -4.54
CA PRO A 50 27.12 8.95 -4.92
C PRO A 50 27.31 8.36 -6.33
N GLY A 51 28.43 8.71 -6.95
CA GLY A 51 28.81 8.20 -8.28
C GLY A 51 28.70 9.24 -9.38
N ASP A 52 29.14 8.86 -10.59
CA ASP A 52 29.13 9.71 -11.77
C ASP A 52 27.85 9.46 -12.60
N VAL A 53 27.34 10.52 -13.22
CA VAL A 53 26.17 10.45 -14.10
C VAL A 53 26.49 9.88 -15.48
N ASN A 54 27.77 9.83 -15.87
CA ASN A 54 28.26 9.33 -17.17
C ASN A 54 28.60 7.84 -17.15
N GLU A 55 28.50 7.19 -15.98
CA GLU A 55 28.77 5.76 -15.80
C GLU A 55 27.53 5.03 -15.29
N LEU A 56 27.58 3.69 -15.37
CA LEU A 56 26.53 2.85 -14.78
C LEU A 56 26.50 3.07 -13.26
N ASN A 57 25.50 3.79 -12.79
CA ASN A 57 25.33 4.12 -11.37
C ASN A 57 24.23 3.25 -10.73
N VAL A 58 24.65 2.14 -10.10
CA VAL A 58 23.72 1.21 -9.43
C VAL A 58 22.99 1.85 -8.26
N GLU A 59 23.59 2.83 -7.58
CA GLU A 59 22.92 3.53 -6.46
C GLU A 59 21.83 4.48 -6.98
N LEU A 60 22.01 5.09 -8.15
CA LEU A 60 20.97 5.86 -8.82
C LEU A 60 19.80 4.96 -9.21
N GLU A 61 20.05 3.81 -9.79
CA GLU A 61 19.02 2.85 -10.18
C GLU A 61 18.20 2.36 -8.97
N LYS A 62 18.86 2.06 -7.84
CA LYS A 62 18.19 1.70 -6.59
C LYS A 62 17.34 2.84 -6.02
N ALA A 63 17.84 4.07 -6.11
CA ALA A 63 17.09 5.24 -5.64
C ALA A 63 15.83 5.47 -6.47
N LEU A 64 15.91 5.34 -7.80
CA LEU A 64 14.75 5.45 -8.68
C LEU A 64 13.70 4.36 -8.38
N ARG A 65 14.12 3.13 -8.15
CA ARG A 65 13.18 2.08 -7.70
C ARG A 65 12.55 2.36 -6.34
N LEU A 66 13.27 3.02 -5.44
CA LEU A 66 12.72 3.33 -4.12
C LEU A 66 11.52 4.27 -4.22
N ILE A 67 11.56 5.27 -5.12
CA ILE A 67 10.42 6.17 -5.29
C ILE A 67 9.20 5.43 -5.86
N ASP A 68 9.40 4.48 -6.78
CA ASP A 68 8.31 3.65 -7.29
C ASP A 68 7.67 2.82 -6.16
N PHE A 69 8.46 2.25 -5.27
CA PHE A 69 7.94 1.52 -4.11
C PHE A 69 7.19 2.42 -3.13
N ILE A 70 7.65 3.65 -2.91
CA ILE A 70 6.97 4.64 -2.08
C ILE A 70 5.58 4.95 -2.65
N GLU A 71 5.48 5.22 -3.95
CA GLU A 71 4.20 5.49 -4.62
C GLU A 71 3.23 4.30 -4.54
N VAL A 72 3.70 3.10 -4.83
CA VAL A 72 2.87 1.89 -4.72
C VAL A 72 2.45 1.64 -3.27
N GLY A 73 3.35 1.85 -2.31
CA GLY A 73 3.02 1.69 -0.88
C GLY A 73 1.96 2.67 -0.40
N MET A 74 1.99 3.92 -0.87
CA MET A 74 0.93 4.90 -0.60
C MET A 74 -0.41 4.45 -1.16
N LEU A 75 -0.44 3.95 -2.40
CA LEU A 75 -1.67 3.41 -3.00
C LEU A 75 -2.19 2.20 -2.24
N MET A 76 -1.32 1.28 -1.82
CA MET A 76 -1.71 0.11 -1.02
C MET A 76 -2.33 0.52 0.33
N ALA A 77 -1.75 1.49 1.02
CA ALA A 77 -2.28 2.00 2.28
C ALA A 77 -3.62 2.72 2.07
N ARG A 78 -3.73 3.52 1.02
CA ARG A 78 -4.96 4.24 0.64
C ARG A 78 -6.09 3.29 0.27
N ASP A 79 -5.82 2.30 -0.58
CA ASP A 79 -6.82 1.30 -0.97
C ASP A 79 -7.26 0.47 0.24
N GLY A 80 -6.31 0.04 1.08
CA GLY A 80 -6.61 -0.67 2.32
C GLY A 80 -7.46 0.16 3.30
N LEU A 81 -7.26 1.48 3.35
CA LEU A 81 -8.06 2.39 4.16
C LEU A 81 -9.49 2.56 3.60
N ASN A 82 -9.60 2.67 2.27
CA ASN A 82 -10.88 2.81 1.57
C ASN A 82 -11.73 1.53 1.66
N ARG A 83 -11.12 0.36 1.70
CA ARG A 83 -11.80 -0.93 1.73
C ARG A 83 -12.12 -1.36 3.16
N GLU A 84 -13.35 -1.09 3.59
CA GLU A 84 -13.85 -1.33 4.94
C GLU A 84 -14.44 -2.74 5.09
N GLU A 85 -13.64 -3.75 4.76
CA GLU A 85 -13.95 -5.16 4.88
C GLU A 85 -12.68 -5.97 5.15
N SER A 86 -12.82 -7.28 5.31
CA SER A 86 -11.71 -8.23 5.24
C SER A 86 -11.98 -9.27 4.17
N CYS A 87 -11.13 -9.32 3.13
CA CYS A 87 -11.29 -10.23 2.00
C CYS A 87 -9.92 -10.66 1.45
N GLY A 88 -9.69 -11.95 1.33
CA GLY A 88 -8.44 -12.49 0.82
C GLY A 88 -7.21 -12.06 1.64
N GLY A 89 -6.22 -11.46 0.99
CA GLY A 89 -5.01 -10.92 1.65
C GLY A 89 -5.21 -9.58 2.34
N HIS A 90 -6.37 -8.93 2.17
CA HIS A 90 -6.74 -7.72 2.87
C HIS A 90 -7.48 -8.06 4.16
N PHE A 91 -6.82 -7.88 5.31
CA PHE A 91 -7.41 -8.18 6.60
C PHE A 91 -7.38 -6.94 7.50
N ARG A 92 -8.58 -6.46 7.85
CA ARG A 92 -8.83 -5.36 8.76
C ARG A 92 -9.33 -5.92 10.08
N THR A 93 -8.62 -5.68 11.18
CA THR A 93 -9.01 -6.23 12.49
C THR A 93 -10.34 -5.71 13.00
N GLU A 94 -10.81 -4.58 12.47
CA GLU A 94 -12.16 -4.05 12.76
C GLU A 94 -13.27 -4.82 12.03
N TYR A 95 -12.93 -5.57 10.98
CA TYR A 95 -13.88 -6.31 10.16
C TYR A 95 -13.61 -7.81 10.26
N GLN A 96 -13.99 -8.36 11.41
CA GLN A 96 -13.90 -9.79 11.71
C GLN A 96 -15.26 -10.30 12.21
N THR A 97 -15.51 -11.59 12.00
CA THR A 97 -16.61 -12.28 12.66
C THR A 97 -16.31 -12.45 14.16
N PRO A 98 -17.29 -12.77 15.01
CA PRO A 98 -17.04 -13.09 16.43
C PRO A 98 -16.02 -14.20 16.65
N GLU A 99 -15.89 -15.12 15.67
CA GLU A 99 -14.94 -16.22 15.69
C GLU A 99 -13.52 -15.82 15.21
N GLY A 100 -13.34 -14.56 14.78
CA GLY A 100 -12.07 -14.01 14.29
C GLY A 100 -11.77 -14.31 12.82
N GLU A 101 -12.78 -14.72 12.04
CA GLU A 101 -12.66 -14.88 10.59
C GLU A 101 -12.87 -13.57 9.83
N ALA A 102 -12.41 -13.52 8.58
CA ALA A 102 -12.57 -12.35 7.74
C ALA A 102 -14.05 -12.03 7.48
N LEU A 103 -14.45 -10.81 7.79
CA LEU A 103 -15.81 -10.31 7.52
C LEU A 103 -15.81 -9.54 6.19
N ARG A 104 -16.39 -10.16 5.16
CA ARG A 104 -16.55 -9.57 3.84
C ARG A 104 -17.82 -8.72 3.76
N ASP A 105 -17.76 -7.72 2.92
CA ASP A 105 -18.94 -6.92 2.55
C ASP A 105 -19.07 -6.88 1.00
N ASP A 106 -19.52 -7.99 0.43
CA ASP A 106 -19.68 -8.16 -1.02
C ASP A 106 -20.68 -7.16 -1.62
N LYS A 107 -21.59 -6.62 -0.82
CA LYS A 107 -22.56 -5.62 -1.30
C LYS A 107 -21.89 -4.30 -1.66
N ASN A 108 -20.91 -3.87 -0.87
CA ASN A 108 -20.27 -2.57 -1.02
C ASN A 108 -18.89 -2.64 -1.67
N PHE A 109 -18.23 -3.81 -1.63
CA PHE A 109 -16.83 -3.96 -2.07
C PHE A 109 -16.60 -5.00 -3.15
N SER A 110 -17.66 -5.53 -3.81
CA SER A 110 -17.51 -6.45 -4.95
C SER A 110 -17.15 -5.70 -6.23
N TYR A 111 -16.01 -5.01 -6.23
CA TYR A 111 -15.49 -4.26 -7.37
C TYR A 111 -13.96 -4.34 -7.45
N VAL A 112 -13.41 -4.10 -8.64
CA VAL A 112 -11.99 -3.80 -8.84
C VAL A 112 -11.79 -2.30 -8.64
N ALA A 113 -10.82 -1.92 -7.80
CA ALA A 113 -10.42 -0.54 -7.61
C ALA A 113 -9.30 -0.17 -8.60
N CYS A 114 -9.50 0.89 -9.36
CA CYS A 114 -8.46 1.51 -10.18
C CYS A 114 -8.21 2.93 -9.67
N TRP A 115 -6.99 3.20 -9.21
CA TRP A 115 -6.57 4.51 -8.73
C TRP A 115 -5.94 5.29 -9.88
N LYS A 116 -6.68 6.26 -10.40
CA LYS A 116 -6.23 7.11 -11.50
C LYS A 116 -5.36 8.25 -10.97
N TYR A 117 -4.17 8.39 -11.53
CA TYR A 117 -3.29 9.52 -11.25
C TYR A 117 -3.90 10.84 -11.75
N THR A 118 -3.91 11.84 -10.91
CA THR A 118 -4.52 13.17 -11.16
C THR A 118 -3.53 14.32 -11.04
N GLY A 119 -2.25 14.04 -10.80
CA GLY A 119 -1.18 15.02 -10.63
C GLY A 119 -0.43 14.86 -9.31
N GLU A 120 0.77 15.44 -9.23
CA GLU A 120 1.70 15.25 -8.09
C GLU A 120 1.14 15.73 -6.74
N ASN A 121 0.35 16.80 -6.76
CA ASN A 121 -0.20 17.41 -5.55
C ASN A 121 -1.72 17.19 -5.42
N SER A 122 -2.23 16.15 -6.05
CA SER A 122 -3.66 15.85 -6.09
C SER A 122 -3.92 14.45 -5.51
N GLU A 123 -5.06 14.28 -4.85
CA GLU A 123 -5.51 12.97 -4.43
C GLU A 123 -5.90 12.13 -5.66
N PRO A 124 -5.45 10.87 -5.77
CA PRO A 124 -5.83 10.02 -6.89
C PRO A 124 -7.33 9.74 -6.90
N GLU A 125 -7.92 9.65 -8.08
CA GLU A 125 -9.34 9.36 -8.29
C GLU A 125 -9.58 7.85 -8.23
N LEU A 126 -10.54 7.41 -7.41
CA LEU A 126 -10.98 6.02 -7.38
C LEU A 126 -12.02 5.73 -8.46
N ILE A 127 -11.66 4.90 -9.42
CA ILE A 127 -12.58 4.35 -10.42
C ILE A 127 -12.90 2.90 -10.02
N LYS A 128 -14.20 2.56 -10.00
CA LYS A 128 -14.70 1.23 -9.62
C LYS A 128 -15.24 0.51 -10.84
N GLU A 129 -14.91 -0.76 -10.95
CA GLU A 129 -15.49 -1.69 -11.92
C GLU A 129 -16.13 -2.86 -11.17
N ASP A 130 -17.43 -3.02 -11.30
CA ASP A 130 -18.17 -4.05 -10.59
C ASP A 130 -17.78 -5.46 -11.05
N LEU A 131 -17.61 -6.37 -10.12
CA LEU A 131 -17.30 -7.76 -10.39
C LEU A 131 -18.59 -8.54 -10.71
N ASN A 132 -18.68 -9.02 -11.95
CA ASN A 132 -19.78 -9.85 -12.43
C ASN A 132 -19.28 -11.26 -12.77
N TYR A 133 -19.67 -12.24 -11.97
CA TYR A 133 -19.28 -13.64 -12.16
C TYR A 133 -20.39 -14.39 -12.90
N GLN A 134 -20.13 -14.81 -14.15
CA GLN A 134 -21.12 -15.54 -14.96
C GLN A 134 -21.27 -17.01 -14.54
N PHE A 135 -20.19 -17.65 -14.11
CA PHE A 135 -20.13 -19.10 -13.92
C PHE A 135 -19.82 -19.53 -12.47
N VAL A 136 -19.41 -18.61 -11.63
CA VAL A 136 -18.98 -18.89 -10.25
C VAL A 136 -19.81 -18.05 -9.29
N LYS A 137 -20.28 -18.67 -8.22
CA LYS A 137 -20.90 -17.92 -7.10
C LYS A 137 -19.82 -17.61 -6.07
N VAL A 138 -19.82 -16.38 -5.57
CA VAL A 138 -18.95 -15.96 -4.48
C VAL A 138 -19.30 -16.76 -3.23
N GLN A 139 -18.31 -17.38 -2.61
CA GLN A 139 -18.47 -18.17 -1.39
C GLN A 139 -17.50 -17.68 -0.31
N THR A 140 -17.95 -17.69 0.93
CA THR A 140 -17.10 -17.44 2.08
C THR A 140 -16.29 -18.69 2.41
N ARG A 141 -14.97 -18.56 2.55
CA ARG A 141 -14.12 -19.65 2.98
C ARG A 141 -14.04 -19.65 4.50
N ASN A 142 -14.33 -20.81 5.11
CA ASN A 142 -14.14 -21.05 6.53
C ASN A 142 -12.90 -21.92 6.73
N TYR A 143 -12.00 -21.49 7.61
CA TYR A 143 -10.77 -22.23 7.95
C TYR A 143 -10.88 -23.02 9.27
N LYS A 144 -11.96 -22.81 10.01
CA LYS A 144 -12.26 -23.52 11.27
C LYS A 144 -13.40 -24.51 11.02
N SER A 145 -13.14 -25.59 10.30
CA SER A 145 -14.03 -26.74 10.19
C SER A 145 -13.51 -27.89 11.01
#